data_f669ea3a6ef54b5866b55a8542a7f1ed
#
_entry.id   f669ea3a6ef54b5866b55a8542a7f1ed
#
_cell.length_a   1.000
_cell.length_b   1.000
_cell.length_c   1.000
_cell.angle_alpha   90.00
_cell.angle_beta   90.00
_cell.angle_gamma   90.00
#
_symmetry.space_group_name_H-M   'P 1'
#
loop_
_entity.id
_entity.type
_entity.pdbx_description
1 polymer ?
#
loop_
_entity_poly.entity_id
_entity_poly.type
_entity_poly.pdbx_seq_one_letter_code
_entity_poly.pdbx_strand_id
1 'polypeptide(L)'
;MIIDMHIHPIFYEAVCKDKEELEFRKNAFGVFKQSPYGYDEMFAEMDYAHVDKAALLPLDVTTTEGGQIVTNDQIAVLVKDHPERFIGFASVDPHREDALEVLEHAFRDLELKGLKLNPAKQKFFPDDPIMNPIYELCIRYNRPIIFHAGLSWEPNTITEYAYPLKFERVAIRY
;
A
#
# COMPACT_ATOMS: atom_id res chain seq x y z
N MET A 1 11.93 -12.27 -16.42
CA MET A 1 11.71 -11.55 -15.15
C MET A 1 10.22 -11.55 -14.83
N ILE A 2 9.88 -12.08 -13.67
CA ILE A 2 8.50 -12.10 -13.13
C ILE A 2 8.46 -11.15 -11.92
N ILE A 3 7.48 -10.24 -11.90
CA ILE A 3 7.29 -9.29 -10.80
C ILE A 3 5.91 -9.54 -10.20
N ASP A 4 5.86 -9.90 -8.91
CA ASP A 4 4.61 -9.89 -8.16
C ASP A 4 4.28 -8.43 -7.79
N MET A 5 3.18 -7.92 -8.33
CA MET A 5 2.78 -6.52 -8.14
C MET A 5 1.89 -6.29 -6.92
N HIS A 6 1.68 -7.30 -6.04
CA HIS A 6 0.74 -7.14 -4.93
C HIS A 6 1.12 -7.91 -3.67
N ILE A 7 2.09 -7.40 -2.92
CA ILE A 7 2.46 -7.95 -1.61
C ILE A 7 2.28 -6.90 -0.52
N HIS A 8 1.52 -7.25 0.53
CA HIS A 8 1.45 -6.48 1.77
C HIS A 8 2.44 -7.07 2.79
N PRO A 9 3.58 -6.39 3.10
CA PRO A 9 4.64 -6.95 3.94
C PRO A 9 4.32 -6.82 5.45
N ILE A 10 3.14 -7.30 5.85
CA ILE A 10 2.55 -7.10 7.18
C ILE A 10 3.39 -7.78 8.26
N PHE A 11 3.94 -8.96 7.94
CA PHE A 11 4.60 -9.85 8.88
C PHE A 11 6.11 -10.00 8.67
N TYR A 12 6.76 -9.08 7.94
CA TYR A 12 8.23 -9.11 7.86
C TYR A 12 8.83 -8.64 9.19
N GLU A 13 9.73 -9.44 9.76
CA GLU A 13 10.36 -9.17 11.06
C GLU A 13 10.99 -7.78 11.13
N ALA A 14 11.57 -7.31 10.03
CA ALA A 14 12.20 -6.00 9.94
C ALA A 14 11.24 -4.83 10.30
N VAL A 15 9.92 -5.01 10.08
CA VAL A 15 8.88 -4.00 10.33
C VAL A 15 7.85 -4.43 11.38
N CYS A 16 8.10 -5.52 12.11
CA CYS A 16 7.21 -6.06 13.15
C CYS A 16 7.79 -5.89 14.57
N LYS A 17 8.63 -4.89 14.79
CA LYS A 17 9.31 -4.68 16.08
C LYS A 17 8.38 -4.14 17.16
N ASP A 18 7.39 -3.36 16.76
CA ASP A 18 6.37 -2.82 17.66
C ASP A 18 5.17 -3.78 17.73
N LYS A 19 4.81 -4.18 18.97
CA LYS A 19 3.73 -5.13 19.22
C LYS A 19 2.34 -4.51 19.01
N GLU A 20 2.18 -3.24 19.33
CA GLU A 20 0.89 -2.54 19.17
C GLU A 20 0.60 -2.33 17.68
N GLU A 21 1.61 -1.94 16.89
CA GLU A 21 1.48 -1.87 15.43
C GLU A 21 1.15 -3.24 14.83
N LEU A 22 1.82 -4.30 15.28
CA LEU A 22 1.55 -5.65 14.76
C LEU A 22 0.12 -6.10 15.08
N GLU A 23 -0.37 -5.86 16.29
CA GLU A 23 -1.75 -6.18 16.67
C GLU A 23 -2.77 -5.33 15.89
N PHE A 24 -2.48 -4.05 15.66
CA PHE A 24 -3.29 -3.21 14.79
C PHE A 24 -3.39 -3.81 13.38
N ARG A 25 -2.25 -4.20 12.77
CA ARG A 25 -2.20 -4.80 11.43
C ARG A 25 -3.01 -6.10 11.35
N LYS A 26 -2.88 -6.98 12.35
CA LYS A 26 -3.64 -8.22 12.43
C LYS A 26 -5.14 -7.97 12.45
N ASN A 27 -5.59 -7.02 13.27
CA ASN A 27 -6.99 -6.64 13.36
C ASN A 27 -7.50 -6.01 12.06
N ALA A 28 -6.74 -5.08 11.49
CA ALA A 28 -7.10 -4.36 10.27
C ALA A 28 -7.20 -5.28 9.04
N PHE A 29 -6.38 -6.34 8.99
CA PHE A 29 -6.42 -7.34 7.91
C PHE A 29 -7.23 -8.60 8.26
N GLY A 30 -7.62 -8.80 9.51
CA GLY A 30 -8.30 -10.02 9.94
C GLY A 30 -7.42 -11.28 9.90
N VAL A 31 -6.08 -11.13 10.06
CA VAL A 31 -5.11 -12.23 10.01
C VAL A 31 -4.44 -12.41 11.36
N PHE A 32 -4.90 -13.39 12.13
CA PHE A 32 -4.51 -13.55 13.55
C PHE A 32 -3.49 -14.65 13.81
N LYS A 33 -3.34 -15.60 12.90
CA LYS A 33 -2.55 -16.83 13.14
C LYS A 33 -1.14 -16.78 12.54
N GLN A 34 -0.81 -15.76 11.78
CA GLN A 34 0.49 -15.64 11.16
C GLN A 34 1.50 -15.00 12.14
N SER A 35 2.69 -15.56 12.20
CA SER A 35 3.84 -15.00 12.93
C SER A 35 4.73 -14.19 11.98
N PRO A 36 5.51 -13.24 12.51
CA PRO A 36 6.56 -12.60 11.72
C PRO A 36 7.56 -13.62 11.17
N TYR A 37 8.09 -13.36 9.98
CA TYR A 37 9.07 -14.19 9.27
C TYR A 37 10.17 -13.32 8.65
N GLY A 38 11.35 -13.92 8.47
CA GLY A 38 12.53 -13.24 7.95
C GLY A 38 12.57 -13.18 6.42
N TYR A 39 13.60 -12.50 5.91
CA TYR A 39 13.81 -12.41 4.46
C TYR A 39 14.11 -13.77 3.82
N ASP A 40 14.80 -14.67 4.55
CA ASP A 40 15.19 -15.98 4.01
C ASP A 40 13.97 -16.82 3.62
N GLU A 41 12.93 -16.84 4.47
CA GLU A 41 11.68 -17.53 4.16
C GLU A 41 10.97 -16.89 2.96
N MET A 42 10.89 -15.55 2.94
CA MET A 42 10.27 -14.84 1.83
C MET A 42 10.99 -15.09 0.51
N PHE A 43 12.30 -15.02 0.51
CA PHE A 43 13.08 -15.25 -0.72
C PHE A 43 13.02 -16.69 -1.18
N ALA A 44 12.98 -17.66 -0.24
CA ALA A 44 12.77 -19.06 -0.61
C ALA A 44 11.41 -19.28 -1.30
N GLU A 45 10.34 -18.63 -0.82
CA GLU A 45 9.01 -18.67 -1.46
C GLU A 45 9.02 -18.00 -2.83
N MET A 46 9.63 -16.81 -2.96
CA MET A 46 9.76 -16.11 -4.24
C MET A 46 10.57 -16.96 -5.26
N ASP A 47 11.69 -17.55 -4.84
CA ASP A 47 12.54 -18.35 -5.70
C ASP A 47 11.82 -19.64 -6.15
N TYR A 48 11.07 -20.28 -5.24
CA TYR A 48 10.24 -21.44 -5.58
C TYR A 48 9.15 -21.08 -6.60
N ALA A 49 8.54 -19.89 -6.45
CA ALA A 49 7.52 -19.40 -7.39
C ALA A 49 8.11 -18.74 -8.66
N HIS A 50 9.43 -18.71 -8.81
CA HIS A 50 10.14 -18.01 -9.90
C HIS A 50 9.82 -16.51 -9.98
N VAL A 51 9.56 -15.86 -8.84
CA VAL A 51 9.31 -14.42 -8.72
C VAL A 51 10.64 -13.70 -8.49
N ASP A 52 11.03 -12.88 -9.44
CA ASP A 52 12.29 -12.12 -9.35
C ASP A 52 12.17 -10.93 -8.40
N LYS A 53 11.06 -10.21 -8.46
CA LYS A 53 10.81 -9.02 -7.64
C LYS A 53 9.38 -8.98 -7.11
N ALA A 54 9.20 -8.29 -5.98
CA ALA A 54 7.92 -8.03 -5.34
C ALA A 54 7.66 -6.53 -5.16
N ALA A 55 6.48 -6.06 -5.53
CA ALA A 55 5.99 -4.74 -5.20
C ALA A 55 5.39 -4.75 -3.80
N LEU A 56 6.00 -4.02 -2.88
CA LEU A 56 5.57 -3.91 -1.49
C LEU A 56 4.56 -2.78 -1.34
N LEU A 57 3.37 -3.10 -0.87
CA LEU A 57 2.22 -2.21 -0.80
C LEU A 57 1.84 -1.91 0.66
N PRO A 58 2.09 -0.70 1.16
CA PRO A 58 1.55 -0.23 2.44
C PRO A 58 0.06 0.10 2.31
N LEU A 59 -0.58 0.44 3.44
CA LEU A 59 -1.93 1.00 3.40
C LEU A 59 -2.12 1.97 4.59
N ASP A 60 -2.36 3.22 4.29
CA ASP A 60 -2.70 4.26 5.26
C ASP A 60 -4.22 4.31 5.46
N VAL A 61 -4.69 3.99 6.67
CA VAL A 61 -6.09 4.03 7.08
C VAL A 61 -6.27 4.89 8.34
N THR A 62 -5.42 5.90 8.46
CA THR A 62 -5.33 6.76 9.67
C THR A 62 -6.67 7.34 10.05
N THR A 63 -7.44 7.87 9.11
CA THR A 63 -8.73 8.52 9.43
C THR A 63 -9.87 7.53 9.61
N THR A 64 -9.81 6.37 8.97
CA THR A 64 -10.89 5.38 9.02
C THR A 64 -10.72 4.32 10.09
N GLU A 65 -9.47 3.99 10.48
CA GLU A 65 -9.17 2.92 11.44
C GLU A 65 -8.12 3.32 12.49
N GLY A 66 -7.58 4.55 12.43
CA GLY A 66 -6.67 5.08 13.44
C GLY A 66 -5.20 4.67 13.29
N GLY A 67 -4.78 4.15 12.12
CA GLY A 67 -3.40 3.72 11.95
C GLY A 67 -2.99 3.41 10.52
N GLN A 68 -1.82 2.79 10.35
CA GLN A 68 -1.26 2.42 9.06
C GLN A 68 -0.87 0.94 9.05
N ILE A 69 -1.12 0.29 7.93
CA ILE A 69 -0.69 -1.08 7.69
C ILE A 69 0.62 -1.02 6.92
N VAL A 70 1.71 -1.10 7.63
CA VAL A 70 3.07 -0.77 7.20
C VAL A 70 3.16 0.67 6.71
N THR A 71 4.07 1.46 7.25
CA THR A 71 4.24 2.87 6.87
C THR A 71 5.10 3.01 5.61
N ASN A 72 5.06 4.19 4.97
CA ASN A 72 5.93 4.50 3.83
C ASN A 72 7.41 4.38 4.20
N ASP A 73 7.79 4.84 5.41
CA ASP A 73 9.17 4.73 5.92
C ASP A 73 9.60 3.28 6.11
N GLN A 74 8.72 2.43 6.64
CA GLN A 74 8.97 1.00 6.78
C GLN A 74 9.14 0.32 5.41
N ILE A 75 8.35 0.68 4.40
CA ILE A 75 8.56 0.21 3.02
C ILE A 75 9.93 0.65 2.50
N ALA A 76 10.32 1.89 2.73
CA ALA A 76 11.63 2.39 2.30
C ALA A 76 12.79 1.61 2.95
N VAL A 77 12.66 1.23 4.23
CA VAL A 77 13.64 0.36 4.91
C VAL A 77 13.76 -0.99 4.20
N LEU A 78 12.62 -1.67 3.94
CA LEU A 78 12.62 -2.97 3.26
C LEU A 78 13.28 -2.91 1.87
N VAL A 79 12.94 -1.85 1.09
CA VAL A 79 13.53 -1.66 -0.23
C VAL A 79 15.02 -1.35 -0.15
N LYS A 80 15.46 -0.57 0.84
CA LYS A 80 16.88 -0.27 1.05
C LYS A 80 17.69 -1.49 1.41
N ASP A 81 17.10 -2.41 2.20
CA ASP A 81 17.77 -3.65 2.58
C ASP A 81 17.95 -4.60 1.39
N HIS A 82 16.96 -4.65 0.46
CA HIS A 82 16.97 -5.57 -0.69
C HIS A 82 16.45 -4.91 -1.97
N PRO A 83 17.14 -3.91 -2.55
CA PRO A 83 16.68 -3.18 -3.74
C PRO A 83 16.61 -4.05 -5.00
N GLU A 84 17.35 -5.17 -5.02
CA GLU A 84 17.31 -6.14 -6.11
C GLU A 84 16.04 -7.01 -6.10
N ARG A 85 15.38 -7.14 -4.94
CA ARG A 85 14.19 -7.98 -4.75
C ARG A 85 12.89 -7.18 -4.59
N PHE A 86 12.96 -5.93 -4.09
CA PHE A 86 11.77 -5.17 -3.74
C PHE A 86 11.59 -3.89 -4.56
N ILE A 87 10.33 -3.56 -4.82
CA ILE A 87 9.87 -2.28 -5.37
C ILE A 87 8.91 -1.68 -4.36
N GLY A 88 9.22 -0.52 -3.78
CA GLY A 88 8.37 0.11 -2.78
C GLY A 88 7.29 1.00 -3.42
N PHE A 89 6.06 0.82 -3.00
CA PHE A 89 4.96 1.73 -3.25
C PHE A 89 4.66 2.55 -1.99
N ALA A 90 4.10 3.74 -2.16
CA ALA A 90 3.56 4.56 -1.08
C ALA A 90 2.09 4.22 -0.82
N SER A 91 1.57 4.66 0.31
CA SER A 91 0.14 4.84 0.54
C SER A 91 -0.10 6.13 1.28
N VAL A 92 -1.29 6.71 1.10
CA VAL A 92 -1.77 7.87 1.85
C VAL A 92 -3.28 7.74 2.06
N ASP A 93 -3.76 8.11 3.23
CA ASP A 93 -5.20 8.25 3.45
C ASP A 93 -5.64 9.61 2.87
N PRO A 94 -6.54 9.63 1.87
CA PRO A 94 -6.93 10.88 1.20
C PRO A 94 -7.64 11.89 2.11
N HIS A 95 -8.18 11.44 3.24
CA HIS A 95 -8.91 12.29 4.19
C HIS A 95 -8.01 12.99 5.20
N ARG A 96 -6.70 12.74 5.21
CA ARG A 96 -5.75 13.46 6.07
C ARG A 96 -5.57 14.89 5.59
N GLU A 97 -5.41 15.80 6.52
CA GLU A 97 -5.11 17.21 6.22
C GLU A 97 -3.73 17.38 5.56
N ASP A 98 -2.77 16.52 5.95
CA ASP A 98 -1.38 16.50 5.46
C ASP A 98 -1.13 15.47 4.32
N ALA A 99 -2.20 14.97 3.67
CA ALA A 99 -2.11 13.89 2.68
C ALA A 99 -1.08 14.17 1.56
N LEU A 100 -1.05 15.40 1.05
CA LEU A 100 -0.13 15.77 -0.04
C LEU A 100 1.32 15.84 0.45
N GLU A 101 1.55 16.34 1.66
CA GLU A 101 2.89 16.41 2.25
C GLU A 101 3.46 15.02 2.50
N VAL A 102 2.64 14.12 3.04
CA VAL A 102 3.00 12.70 3.26
C VAL A 102 3.34 12.02 1.94
N LEU A 103 2.52 12.22 0.91
CA LEU A 103 2.73 11.60 -0.39
C LEU A 103 3.95 12.20 -1.13
N GLU A 104 4.15 13.51 -1.05
CA GLU A 104 5.31 14.17 -1.65
C GLU A 104 6.62 13.72 -0.98
N HIS A 105 6.64 13.61 0.35
CA HIS A 105 7.76 13.01 1.09
C HIS A 105 8.05 11.58 0.62
N ALA A 106 7.02 10.75 0.47
CA ALA A 106 7.18 9.37 0.02
C ALA A 106 7.80 9.28 -1.39
N PHE A 107 7.46 10.18 -2.29
CA PHE A 107 7.97 10.16 -3.67
C PHE A 107 9.35 10.81 -3.80
N ARG A 108 9.57 11.95 -3.10
CA ARG A 108 10.79 12.75 -3.22
C ARG A 108 11.92 12.22 -2.35
N ASP A 109 11.61 11.94 -1.07
CA ASP A 109 12.64 11.65 -0.06
C ASP A 109 12.86 10.15 0.13
N LEU A 110 11.76 9.37 0.11
CA LEU A 110 11.81 7.91 0.22
C LEU A 110 11.92 7.21 -1.15
N GLU A 111 11.82 7.96 -2.25
CA GLU A 111 11.94 7.48 -3.63
C GLU A 111 11.00 6.30 -4.00
N LEU A 112 9.85 6.20 -3.35
CA LEU A 112 8.86 5.15 -3.62
C LEU A 112 8.31 5.28 -5.04
N LYS A 113 8.03 4.14 -5.68
CA LYS A 113 7.88 4.05 -7.15
C LYS A 113 6.44 4.09 -7.64
N GLY A 114 5.47 4.14 -6.73
CA GLY A 114 4.04 4.22 -7.07
C GLY A 114 3.20 4.47 -5.82
N LEU A 115 1.88 4.49 -5.99
CA LEU A 115 0.91 4.69 -4.93
C LEU A 115 -0.04 3.49 -4.84
N LYS A 116 -0.28 2.97 -3.63
CA LYS A 116 -1.31 1.99 -3.31
C LYS A 116 -2.46 2.65 -2.59
N LEU A 117 -3.68 2.40 -3.07
CA LEU A 117 -4.92 2.86 -2.45
C LEU A 117 -5.93 1.70 -2.33
N ASN A 118 -6.76 1.75 -1.29
CA ASN A 118 -7.89 0.85 -1.09
C ASN A 118 -9.16 1.67 -0.82
N PRO A 119 -9.91 2.05 -1.88
CA PRO A 119 -11.11 2.88 -1.73
C PRO A 119 -12.15 2.28 -0.80
N ALA A 120 -12.33 0.94 -0.80
CA ALA A 120 -13.29 0.26 0.08
C ALA A 120 -12.97 0.44 1.57
N LYS A 121 -11.67 0.49 1.92
CA LYS A 121 -11.20 0.59 3.29
C LYS A 121 -10.97 2.06 3.71
N GLN A 122 -10.46 2.87 2.82
CA GLN A 122 -10.24 4.31 3.01
C GLN A 122 -11.51 5.17 2.78
N LYS A 123 -12.61 4.58 2.29
CA LYS A 123 -13.95 5.18 2.14
C LYS A 123 -14.00 6.44 1.28
N PHE A 124 -13.43 6.38 0.10
CA PHE A 124 -13.52 7.42 -0.93
C PHE A 124 -13.94 6.83 -2.27
N PHE A 125 -14.61 7.59 -3.11
CA PHE A 125 -14.79 7.21 -4.50
C PHE A 125 -13.58 7.66 -5.35
N PRO A 126 -13.16 6.86 -6.33
CA PRO A 126 -12.02 7.24 -7.19
C PRO A 126 -12.17 8.60 -7.87
N ASP A 127 -13.41 9.01 -8.21
CA ASP A 127 -13.70 10.29 -8.86
C ASP A 127 -14.06 11.42 -7.87
N ASP A 128 -13.89 11.23 -6.58
CA ASP A 128 -14.09 12.30 -5.58
C ASP A 128 -13.08 13.44 -5.79
N PRO A 129 -13.53 14.70 -5.65
CA PRO A 129 -12.64 15.87 -5.82
C PRO A 129 -11.40 15.88 -4.91
N ILE A 130 -11.48 15.27 -3.74
CA ILE A 130 -10.35 15.13 -2.80
C ILE A 130 -9.17 14.38 -3.42
N MET A 131 -9.43 13.52 -4.41
CA MET A 131 -8.42 12.73 -5.09
C MET A 131 -7.65 13.51 -6.17
N ASN A 132 -8.21 14.60 -6.70
CA ASN A 132 -7.59 15.34 -7.81
C ASN A 132 -6.14 15.76 -7.52
N PRO A 133 -5.81 16.40 -6.37
CA PRO A 133 -4.45 16.81 -6.09
C PRO A 133 -3.50 15.62 -5.88
N ILE A 134 -4.00 14.47 -5.42
CA ILE A 134 -3.23 13.23 -5.28
C ILE A 134 -2.87 12.70 -6.68
N TYR A 135 -3.81 12.67 -7.61
CA TYR A 135 -3.55 12.26 -9.01
C TYR A 135 -2.56 13.18 -9.71
N GLU A 136 -2.73 14.50 -9.55
CA GLU A 136 -1.80 15.50 -10.11
C GLU A 136 -0.38 15.33 -9.55
N LEU A 137 -0.26 14.99 -8.27
CA LEU A 137 1.04 14.71 -7.65
C LEU A 137 1.67 13.44 -8.24
N CYS A 138 0.89 12.38 -8.41
CA CYS A 138 1.35 11.14 -9.06
C CYS A 138 1.85 11.40 -10.49
N ILE A 139 1.15 12.21 -11.26
CA ILE A 139 1.58 12.62 -12.61
C ILE A 139 2.89 13.39 -12.56
N ARG A 140 2.99 14.39 -11.67
CA ARG A 140 4.20 15.21 -11.49
C ARG A 140 5.44 14.37 -11.22
N TYR A 141 5.30 13.32 -10.40
CA TYR A 141 6.39 12.42 -10.05
C TYR A 141 6.50 11.19 -10.97
N ASN A 142 5.63 11.08 -11.98
CA ASN A 142 5.54 9.91 -12.87
C ASN A 142 5.40 8.60 -12.09
N ARG A 143 4.40 8.53 -11.19
CA ARG A 143 4.14 7.38 -10.33
C ARG A 143 2.81 6.72 -10.68
N PRO A 144 2.80 5.42 -11.01
CA PRO A 144 1.58 4.68 -11.24
C PRO A 144 0.80 4.49 -9.94
N ILE A 145 -0.52 4.26 -10.06
CA ILE A 145 -1.40 3.97 -8.94
C ILE A 145 -1.93 2.54 -9.05
N ILE A 146 -1.86 1.79 -7.96
CA ILE A 146 -2.52 0.49 -7.79
C ILE A 146 -3.71 0.67 -6.88
N PHE A 147 -4.91 0.44 -7.39
CA PHE A 147 -6.13 0.43 -6.59
C PHE A 147 -6.52 -0.99 -6.20
N HIS A 148 -7.00 -1.17 -4.96
CA HIS A 148 -7.90 -2.28 -4.67
C HIS A 148 -9.22 -2.04 -5.41
N ALA A 149 -9.75 -3.06 -6.07
CA ALA A 149 -11.03 -3.00 -6.78
C ALA A 149 -11.83 -4.28 -6.56
N GLY A 150 -13.16 -4.14 -6.44
CA GLY A 150 -14.07 -5.26 -6.23
C GLY A 150 -14.27 -5.61 -4.75
N LEU A 151 -14.56 -6.89 -4.49
CA LEU A 151 -14.79 -7.40 -3.14
C LEU A 151 -13.48 -7.48 -2.34
N SER A 152 -13.58 -7.17 -1.06
CA SER A 152 -12.50 -7.41 -0.10
C SER A 152 -13.00 -8.34 1.02
N TRP A 153 -12.11 -9.20 1.50
CA TRP A 153 -12.34 -10.03 2.69
C TRP A 153 -11.94 -9.31 4.00
N GLU A 154 -11.24 -8.19 3.87
CA GLU A 154 -10.78 -7.40 5.01
C GLU A 154 -11.95 -6.81 5.80
N PRO A 155 -11.85 -6.72 7.14
CA PRO A 155 -12.83 -6.03 7.98
C PRO A 155 -13.05 -4.58 7.57
N ASN A 156 -14.23 -4.04 7.87
CA ASN A 156 -14.60 -2.62 7.70
C ASN A 156 -14.53 -2.09 6.27
N THR A 157 -14.58 -2.96 5.26
CA THR A 157 -14.60 -2.55 3.84
C THR A 157 -16.02 -2.36 3.33
N ILE A 158 -16.21 -1.36 2.47
CA ILE A 158 -17.47 -1.09 1.76
C ILE A 158 -17.18 -1.16 0.27
N THR A 159 -17.61 -2.25 -0.36
CA THR A 159 -17.30 -2.57 -1.78
C THR A 159 -17.78 -1.51 -2.76
N GLU A 160 -18.83 -0.75 -2.43
CA GLU A 160 -19.34 0.31 -3.30
C GLU A 160 -18.25 1.32 -3.69
N TYR A 161 -17.33 1.66 -2.78
CA TYR A 161 -16.21 2.57 -3.07
C TYR A 161 -15.21 1.98 -4.06
N ALA A 162 -15.07 0.64 -4.07
CA ALA A 162 -14.12 -0.07 -4.92
C ALA A 162 -14.78 -0.72 -6.16
N TYR A 163 -16.00 -0.30 -6.52
CA TYR A 163 -16.68 -0.85 -7.69
C TYR A 163 -15.92 -0.53 -8.99
N PRO A 164 -15.53 -1.53 -9.79
CA PRO A 164 -14.58 -1.34 -10.90
C PRO A 164 -14.95 -0.23 -11.89
N LEU A 165 -16.23 -0.04 -12.22
CA LEU A 165 -16.66 1.01 -13.14
C LEU A 165 -16.46 2.45 -12.60
N LYS A 166 -16.20 2.61 -11.29
CA LYS A 166 -15.90 3.92 -10.71
C LYS A 166 -14.53 4.47 -11.13
N PHE A 167 -13.64 3.59 -11.60
CA PHE A 167 -12.30 4.00 -12.05
C PHE A 167 -12.28 4.53 -13.50
N GLU A 168 -13.32 4.25 -14.29
CA GLU A 168 -13.37 4.63 -15.72
C GLU A 168 -13.15 6.13 -15.92
N ARG A 169 -13.86 6.98 -15.15
CA ARG A 169 -13.74 8.43 -15.25
C ARG A 169 -12.35 8.95 -14.93
N VAL A 170 -11.70 8.34 -13.94
CA VAL A 170 -10.33 8.67 -13.55
C VAL A 170 -9.37 8.28 -14.68
N ALA A 171 -9.48 7.05 -15.20
CA ALA A 171 -8.64 6.56 -16.29
C ALA A 171 -8.80 7.34 -17.62
N ILE A 172 -9.95 7.99 -17.83
CA ILE A 172 -10.15 8.87 -19.00
C ILE A 172 -9.53 10.26 -18.78
N ARG A 173 -9.54 10.74 -17.52
CA ARG A 173 -9.11 12.10 -17.18
C ARG A 173 -7.60 12.22 -16.98
N TYR A 174 -6.99 11.20 -16.43
CA TYR A 174 -5.59 11.13 -16.02
C TYR A 174 -4.85 9.99 -16.74
#